data_36305a0bb6648fe141b9b641e013640a
#
_entry.id   36305a0bb6648fe141b9b641e013640a
#
_cell.length_a   1.000
_cell.length_b   1.000
_cell.length_c   1.000
_cell.angle_alpha   90.00
_cell.angle_beta   90.00
_cell.angle_gamma   90.00
#
_symmetry.space_group_name_H-M   'P 1'
#
loop_
_entity.id
_entity.type
_entity.pdbx_description
1 polymer ?
#
loop_
_entity_poly.entity_id
_entity_poly.type
_entity_poly.pdbx_seq_one_letter_code
_entity_poly.pdbx_strand_id
1 'polypeptide(L)'
;VRAAGTGREARDFFSAAVYFQSPLQFGRAEAEHYVWFAERGYRVGIGLMLSSGGTGPATLAGALSLQLAELLCIHMLQRAVWGERRLDLYCSLTPLDMRRGMYPYGRPERPLAAVAMAQMARRYRASFAGHAGHADAKRPSCEAGAQKVLTALPLLMACGSAHISAGLLSVDEVFSPIQMILDEEATAALQRFARGFEITEETLAFDTTAQVGPGGCFTDTDHTLRHFRGEHWQPGLGSRDMRRAWQDAGSRTDVDLARERYRDVMSRPNTTTVLSSGQVSDRPETLDRKVSKGCESTGFEETCRSGERR
;
A
#
# COMPACT_ATOMS: atom_id res chain seq x y z
N VAL A 1 -7.87 26.62 -4.66
CA VAL A 1 -9.01 25.90 -5.21
C VAL A 1 -9.99 25.66 -4.05
N ARG A 2 -11.14 26.33 -4.07
CA ARG A 2 -12.20 26.04 -3.11
C ARG A 2 -12.87 24.74 -3.53
N ALA A 3 -13.03 23.78 -2.60
CA ALA A 3 -13.84 22.61 -2.87
C ALA A 3 -15.29 23.10 -3.11
N ALA A 4 -15.78 22.94 -4.32
CA ALA A 4 -17.05 23.48 -4.75
C ALA A 4 -18.19 23.09 -3.79
N GLY A 5 -18.85 24.08 -3.19
CA GLY A 5 -20.06 23.92 -2.38
C GLY A 5 -19.88 23.51 -0.91
N THR A 6 -18.65 23.26 -0.40
CA THR A 6 -18.47 22.80 0.99
C THR A 6 -18.01 23.90 1.95
N GLY A 7 -17.59 25.05 1.47
CA GLY A 7 -16.95 26.10 2.28
C GLY A 7 -15.54 25.74 2.82
N ARG A 8 -15.03 24.53 2.50
CA ARG A 8 -13.73 24.03 2.91
C ARG A 8 -12.66 24.36 1.86
N GLU A 9 -11.43 24.54 2.28
CA GLU A 9 -10.31 24.84 1.41
C GLU A 9 -9.57 23.57 0.97
N ALA A 10 -8.76 23.65 -0.11
CA ALA A 10 -8.02 22.51 -0.62
C ALA A 10 -7.10 21.90 0.45
N ARG A 11 -6.51 22.71 1.34
CA ARG A 11 -5.67 22.26 2.45
C ARG A 11 -6.38 21.40 3.48
N ASP A 12 -7.73 21.43 3.53
CA ASP A 12 -8.53 20.59 4.43
C ASP A 12 -8.67 19.14 3.91
N PHE A 13 -8.39 18.93 2.62
CA PHE A 13 -8.53 17.64 1.95
C PHE A 13 -7.19 17.06 1.46
N PHE A 14 -6.20 17.90 1.21
CA PHE A 14 -4.93 17.51 0.62
C PHE A 14 -3.77 17.85 1.55
N SER A 15 -2.81 16.95 1.60
CA SER A 15 -1.48 17.17 2.14
C SER A 15 -0.47 17.18 1.00
N ALA A 16 0.65 17.83 1.19
CA ALA A 16 1.79 17.77 0.29
C ALA A 16 2.84 16.80 0.82
N ALA A 17 3.69 16.28 -0.05
CA ALA A 17 4.90 15.58 0.33
C ALA A 17 6.08 16.16 -0.46
N VAL A 18 7.18 16.40 0.22
CA VAL A 18 8.41 16.88 -0.37
C VAL A 18 9.53 15.90 -0.06
N TYR A 19 10.25 15.48 -1.10
CA TYR A 19 11.33 14.52 -1.00
C TYR A 19 12.66 15.20 -1.20
N PHE A 20 13.52 15.15 -0.18
CA PHE A 20 14.88 15.67 -0.25
C PHE A 20 15.86 14.60 -0.74
N GLN A 21 16.92 15.05 -1.40
CA GLN A 21 17.95 14.17 -1.93
C GLN A 21 18.96 13.77 -0.85
N SER A 22 19.34 12.51 -0.81
CA SER A 22 20.46 12.01 0.00
C SER A 22 21.73 11.92 -0.87
N PRO A 23 22.94 12.03 -0.30
CA PRO A 23 23.24 12.19 1.11
C PRO A 23 23.39 13.67 1.51
N LEU A 24 22.83 14.03 2.65
CA LEU A 24 23.05 15.30 3.36
C LEU A 24 22.81 16.56 2.50
N GLN A 25 21.86 16.49 1.58
CA GLN A 25 21.50 17.61 0.73
C GLN A 25 20.18 18.23 1.15
N PHE A 26 20.18 19.55 1.23
CA PHE A 26 18.97 20.34 1.41
C PHE A 26 18.80 21.20 0.15
N GLY A 27 18.21 20.60 -0.87
CA GLY A 27 18.05 21.23 -2.18
C GLY A 27 17.17 22.48 -2.11
N ARG A 28 17.54 23.50 -2.86
CA ARG A 28 16.82 24.78 -2.89
C ARG A 28 15.38 24.60 -3.41
N ALA A 29 15.21 23.83 -4.48
CA ALA A 29 13.90 23.61 -5.09
C ALA A 29 12.94 22.88 -4.13
N GLU A 30 13.41 21.85 -3.45
CA GLU A 30 12.65 21.10 -2.44
C GLU A 30 12.29 21.99 -1.25
N ALA A 31 13.25 22.82 -0.79
CA ALA A 31 13.01 23.76 0.28
C ALA A 31 11.97 24.83 -0.11
N GLU A 32 12.06 25.41 -1.33
CA GLU A 32 11.09 26.37 -1.86
C GLU A 32 9.68 25.74 -1.96
N HIS A 33 9.56 24.48 -2.42
CA HIS A 33 8.29 23.75 -2.44
C HIS A 33 7.75 23.54 -1.04
N TYR A 34 8.59 23.13 -0.09
CA TYR A 34 8.17 22.94 1.29
C TYR A 34 7.63 24.25 1.88
N VAL A 35 8.38 25.34 1.76
CA VAL A 35 7.99 26.68 2.25
C VAL A 35 6.66 27.10 1.63
N TRP A 36 6.51 26.94 0.31
CA TRP A 36 5.31 27.35 -0.42
C TRP A 36 4.04 26.68 0.12
N PHE A 37 4.10 25.38 0.40
CA PHE A 37 2.97 24.65 0.96
C PHE A 37 2.75 24.98 2.45
N ALA A 38 3.82 25.05 3.23
CA ALA A 38 3.75 25.33 4.67
C ALA A 38 3.15 26.72 4.96
N GLU A 39 3.57 27.77 4.24
CA GLU A 39 3.02 29.13 4.37
C GLU A 39 1.54 29.21 4.01
N ARG A 40 1.04 28.31 3.20
CA ARG A 40 -0.39 28.20 2.82
C ARG A 40 -1.19 27.29 3.72
N GLY A 41 -0.58 26.83 4.82
CA GLY A 41 -1.24 26.01 5.83
C GLY A 41 -1.53 24.57 5.40
N TYR A 42 -0.85 24.08 4.36
CA TYR A 42 -0.90 22.67 4.02
C TYR A 42 -0.08 21.84 5.00
N ARG A 43 -0.55 20.65 5.30
CA ARG A 43 0.26 19.64 5.97
C ARG A 43 1.30 19.10 4.98
N VAL A 44 2.58 19.21 5.31
CA VAL A 44 3.69 18.79 4.44
C VAL A 44 4.44 17.62 5.09
N GLY A 45 4.33 16.45 4.48
CA GLY A 45 5.15 15.29 4.82
C GLY A 45 6.55 15.43 4.20
N ILE A 46 7.54 14.87 4.88
CA ILE A 46 8.93 14.85 4.40
C ILE A 46 9.33 13.42 4.13
N GLY A 47 9.89 13.20 2.95
CA GLY A 47 10.53 11.97 2.54
C GLY A 47 11.99 12.20 2.14
N LEU A 48 12.74 11.12 2.08
CA LEU A 48 14.12 11.08 1.61
C LEU A 48 14.24 9.99 0.54
N MET A 49 15.05 10.24 -0.47
CA MET A 49 15.37 9.27 -1.51
C MET A 49 16.74 8.65 -1.25
N LEU A 50 16.84 7.84 -0.19
CA LEU A 50 18.09 7.20 0.20
C LEU A 50 18.20 5.77 -0.34
N SER A 51 19.32 5.47 -0.96
CA SER A 51 19.65 4.15 -1.47
C SER A 51 20.90 3.59 -0.82
N SER A 52 20.81 2.43 -0.18
CA SER A 52 21.99 1.75 0.35
C SER A 52 22.86 1.22 -0.78
N GLY A 53 24.14 1.56 -0.74
CA GLY A 53 25.10 1.28 -1.82
C GLY A 53 25.09 2.30 -2.97
N GLY A 54 24.16 3.26 -2.95
CA GLY A 54 24.10 4.37 -3.93
C GLY A 54 24.31 5.71 -3.24
N THR A 55 23.24 6.29 -2.70
CA THR A 55 23.27 7.59 -2.01
C THR A 55 23.49 7.46 -0.50
N GLY A 56 23.77 6.29 -0.01
CA GLY A 56 24.14 6.00 1.37
C GLY A 56 25.04 4.78 1.49
N PRO A 57 25.54 4.49 2.70
CA PRO A 57 26.36 3.31 2.95
C PRO A 57 25.68 2.02 2.47
N ALA A 58 26.47 1.05 1.99
CA ALA A 58 25.93 -0.24 1.53
C ALA A 58 25.32 -1.08 2.67
N THR A 59 25.77 -0.88 3.90
CA THR A 59 25.21 -1.55 5.08
C THR A 59 23.89 -0.91 5.47
N LEU A 60 22.86 -1.72 5.77
CA LEU A 60 21.56 -1.21 6.19
C LEU A 60 21.65 -0.35 7.46
N ALA A 61 22.48 -0.73 8.42
CA ALA A 61 22.67 0.04 9.65
C ALA A 61 23.25 1.44 9.37
N GLY A 62 24.27 1.52 8.50
CA GLY A 62 24.86 2.81 8.09
C GLY A 62 23.86 3.68 7.31
N ALA A 63 23.13 3.08 6.38
CA ALA A 63 22.11 3.79 5.61
C ALA A 63 20.95 4.28 6.49
N LEU A 64 20.48 3.48 7.44
CA LEU A 64 19.47 3.88 8.41
C LEU A 64 19.95 5.02 9.32
N SER A 65 21.20 4.96 9.78
CA SER A 65 21.79 6.03 10.61
C SER A 65 21.85 7.34 9.85
N LEU A 66 22.23 7.32 8.56
CA LEU A 66 22.23 8.48 7.69
C LEU A 66 20.82 9.03 7.48
N GLN A 67 19.86 8.16 7.13
CA GLN A 67 18.46 8.57 6.91
C GLN A 67 17.86 9.21 8.17
N LEU A 68 18.12 8.62 9.34
CA LEU A 68 17.65 9.17 10.60
C LEU A 68 18.27 10.54 10.89
N ALA A 69 19.58 10.71 10.66
CA ALA A 69 20.26 11.99 10.86
C ALA A 69 19.69 13.09 9.95
N GLU A 70 19.43 12.78 8.68
CA GLU A 70 18.81 13.69 7.72
C GLU A 70 17.40 14.11 8.15
N LEU A 71 16.56 13.14 8.55
CA LEU A 71 15.20 13.40 9.04
C LEU A 71 15.19 14.27 10.31
N LEU A 72 16.10 14.01 11.24
CA LEU A 72 16.23 14.81 12.47
C LEU A 72 16.71 16.22 12.15
N CYS A 73 17.66 16.39 11.21
CA CYS A 73 18.12 17.70 10.77
C CYS A 73 16.96 18.51 10.16
N ILE A 74 16.19 17.93 9.26
CA ILE A 74 15.02 18.59 8.66
C ILE A 74 13.98 18.93 9.73
N HIS A 75 13.72 18.04 10.66
CA HIS A 75 12.80 18.32 11.78
C HIS A 75 13.28 19.48 12.65
N MET A 76 14.58 19.58 12.93
CA MET A 76 15.14 20.74 13.66
C MET A 76 14.90 22.05 12.92
N LEU A 77 15.06 22.06 11.60
CA LEU A 77 14.75 23.24 10.77
C LEU A 77 13.25 23.57 10.81
N GLN A 78 12.38 22.58 10.67
CA GLN A 78 10.92 22.78 10.79
C GLN A 78 10.55 23.37 12.15
N ARG A 79 11.16 22.86 13.21
CA ARG A 79 10.93 23.37 14.57
C ARG A 79 11.42 24.80 14.74
N ALA A 80 12.58 25.12 14.22
CA ALA A 80 13.17 26.47 14.33
C ALA A 80 12.39 27.52 13.55
N VAL A 81 11.88 27.18 12.35
CA VAL A 81 11.22 28.13 11.46
C VAL A 81 9.71 28.23 11.72
N TRP A 82 9.04 27.09 11.91
CA TRP A 82 7.56 27.04 12.03
C TRP A 82 7.06 26.58 13.39
N GLY A 83 7.95 26.29 14.35
CA GLY A 83 7.56 25.80 15.67
C GLY A 83 7.00 24.38 15.69
N GLU A 84 7.21 23.60 14.62
CA GLU A 84 6.71 22.21 14.52
C GLU A 84 7.29 21.34 15.66
N ARG A 85 6.43 20.73 16.43
CA ARG A 85 6.84 19.91 17.59
C ARG A 85 6.75 18.42 17.33
N ARG A 86 6.00 18.02 16.31
CA ARG A 86 5.79 16.62 15.99
C ARG A 86 6.93 16.13 15.11
N LEU A 87 7.62 15.12 15.58
CA LEU A 87 8.61 14.40 14.78
C LEU A 87 7.88 13.31 13.98
N ASP A 88 7.99 13.39 12.67
CA ASP A 88 7.51 12.36 11.74
C ASP A 88 8.73 11.66 11.14
N LEU A 89 8.86 10.36 11.34
CA LEU A 89 9.89 9.54 10.72
C LEU A 89 9.30 8.77 9.55
N TYR A 90 10.07 8.69 8.49
CA TYR A 90 9.70 8.01 7.26
C TYR A 90 10.81 7.10 6.77
N CYS A 91 10.48 5.92 6.28
CA CYS A 91 11.46 5.01 5.70
C CYS A 91 11.14 4.73 4.24
N SER A 92 12.02 5.23 3.36
CA SER A 92 12.05 4.93 1.93
C SER A 92 13.32 4.21 1.51
N LEU A 93 14.16 3.81 2.46
CA LEU A 93 15.44 3.17 2.19
C LEU A 93 15.26 1.96 1.28
N THR A 94 15.97 1.97 0.16
CA THR A 94 15.93 0.92 -0.84
C THR A 94 17.36 0.53 -1.23
N PRO A 95 17.72 -0.76 -1.28
CA PRO A 95 19.05 -1.15 -1.74
C PRO A 95 19.23 -0.87 -3.23
N LEU A 96 20.43 -0.48 -3.65
CA LEU A 96 20.77 -0.40 -5.07
C LEU A 96 21.10 -1.79 -5.61
N ASP A 97 20.48 -2.18 -6.72
CA ASP A 97 20.96 -3.30 -7.51
C ASP A 97 22.16 -2.83 -8.36
N MET A 98 23.35 -3.10 -7.87
CA MET A 98 24.61 -2.66 -8.52
C MET A 98 24.85 -3.27 -9.91
N ARG A 99 24.17 -4.37 -10.23
CA ARG A 99 24.31 -5.02 -11.55
C ARG A 99 23.45 -4.32 -12.60
N ARG A 100 22.31 -3.77 -12.19
CA ARG A 100 21.32 -3.18 -13.09
C ARG A 100 21.17 -1.67 -12.94
N GLY A 101 21.75 -1.08 -11.87
CA GLY A 101 21.61 0.34 -11.57
C GLY A 101 20.18 0.75 -11.22
N MET A 102 19.38 -0.15 -10.66
CA MET A 102 17.97 0.11 -10.33
C MET A 102 17.70 -0.06 -8.83
N TYR A 103 16.57 0.45 -8.38
CA TYR A 103 16.10 0.41 -6.99
C TYR A 103 14.98 -0.63 -6.85
N PRO A 104 15.27 -1.88 -6.48
CA PRO A 104 14.26 -2.93 -6.34
C PRO A 104 13.40 -2.71 -5.09
N TYR A 105 12.08 -2.72 -5.26
CA TYR A 105 11.14 -2.49 -4.16
C TYR A 105 10.63 -3.79 -3.51
N GLY A 106 10.74 -4.92 -4.21
CA GLY A 106 10.28 -6.23 -3.72
C GLY A 106 11.29 -6.99 -2.85
N ARG A 107 12.45 -6.43 -2.55
CA ARG A 107 13.51 -7.10 -1.79
C ARG A 107 13.29 -7.07 -0.27
N PRO A 108 13.74 -8.11 0.47
CA PRO A 108 13.55 -8.22 1.92
C PRO A 108 14.31 -7.17 2.74
N GLU A 109 15.36 -6.56 2.21
CA GLU A 109 16.10 -5.50 2.89
C GLU A 109 15.24 -4.27 3.15
N ARG A 110 14.29 -4.00 2.27
CA ARG A 110 13.41 -2.84 2.38
C ARG A 110 12.47 -2.91 3.61
N PRO A 111 11.69 -3.96 3.83
CA PRO A 111 10.91 -4.09 5.05
C PRO A 111 11.77 -4.23 6.30
N LEU A 112 12.98 -4.82 6.24
CA LEU A 112 13.92 -4.83 7.38
C LEU A 112 14.28 -3.41 7.80
N ALA A 113 14.65 -2.54 6.84
CA ALA A 113 14.97 -1.14 7.12
C ALA A 113 13.76 -0.39 7.68
N ALA A 114 12.58 -0.62 7.12
CA ALA A 114 11.35 0.03 7.57
C ALA A 114 10.95 -0.38 8.99
N VAL A 115 11.07 -1.67 9.34
CA VAL A 115 10.85 -2.16 10.72
C VAL A 115 11.86 -1.56 11.70
N ALA A 116 13.13 -1.47 11.33
CA ALA A 116 14.15 -0.84 12.18
C ALA A 116 13.85 0.66 12.40
N MET A 117 13.44 1.39 11.36
CA MET A 117 13.04 2.80 11.49
C MET A 117 11.76 2.95 12.33
N ALA A 118 10.81 2.03 12.23
CA ALA A 118 9.63 2.01 13.09
C ALA A 118 9.99 1.82 14.58
N GLN A 119 10.99 0.98 14.87
CA GLN A 119 11.53 0.85 16.24
C GLN A 119 12.18 2.15 16.72
N MET A 120 12.93 2.85 15.86
CA MET A 120 13.49 4.17 16.17
C MET A 120 12.39 5.20 16.39
N ALA A 121 11.34 5.21 15.56
CA ALA A 121 10.19 6.09 15.76
C ALA A 121 9.55 5.88 17.14
N ARG A 122 9.35 4.64 17.54
CA ARG A 122 8.86 4.30 18.89
C ARG A 122 9.80 4.83 20.00
N ARG A 123 11.11 4.68 19.83
CA ARG A 123 12.13 5.17 20.77
C ARG A 123 12.09 6.69 20.92
N TYR A 124 11.86 7.43 19.83
CA TYR A 124 11.76 8.89 19.83
C TYR A 124 10.34 9.42 20.09
N ARG A 125 9.34 8.55 20.27
CA ARG A 125 7.92 8.91 20.36
C ARG A 125 7.46 9.70 19.13
N ALA A 126 8.00 9.35 17.99
CA ALA A 126 7.68 9.93 16.69
C ALA A 126 6.54 9.15 16.02
N SER A 127 5.81 9.80 15.13
CA SER A 127 4.97 9.06 14.18
C SER A 127 5.86 8.38 13.13
N PHE A 128 5.33 7.32 12.53
CA PHE A 128 6.06 6.58 11.51
C PHE A 128 5.18 6.34 10.27
N ALA A 129 5.82 6.49 9.12
CA ALA A 129 5.30 6.01 7.84
C ALA A 129 6.42 5.31 7.07
N GLY A 130 6.05 4.32 6.26
CA GLY A 130 7.00 3.59 5.45
C GLY A 130 6.34 3.02 4.20
N HIS A 131 7.13 2.80 3.18
CA HIS A 131 6.66 2.15 1.96
C HIS A 131 6.46 0.65 2.19
N ALA A 132 5.30 0.15 1.79
CA ALA A 132 4.93 -1.25 1.88
C ALA A 132 4.16 -1.68 0.64
N GLY A 133 4.03 -2.99 0.44
CA GLY A 133 3.17 -3.56 -0.60
C GLY A 133 3.61 -3.27 -2.03
N HIS A 134 4.90 -3.11 -2.28
CA HIS A 134 5.47 -2.94 -3.62
C HIS A 134 6.02 -4.26 -4.16
N ALA A 135 6.21 -4.32 -5.48
CA ALA A 135 6.79 -5.47 -6.17
C ALA A 135 7.67 -5.06 -7.36
N ASP A 136 8.70 -5.85 -7.62
CA ASP A 136 9.54 -5.74 -8.81
C ASP A 136 8.96 -6.55 -9.98
N ALA A 137 8.02 -7.44 -9.74
CA ALA A 137 7.34 -8.25 -10.75
C ALA A 137 6.70 -7.38 -11.84
N LYS A 138 6.79 -7.85 -13.12
CA LYS A 138 6.34 -7.07 -14.28
C LYS A 138 4.88 -7.34 -14.67
N ARG A 139 4.27 -8.35 -14.07
CA ARG A 139 2.89 -8.77 -14.32
C ARG A 139 2.29 -9.42 -13.06
N PRO A 140 0.95 -9.54 -13.00
CA PRO A 140 0.29 -10.36 -11.96
C PRO A 140 0.88 -11.78 -11.95
N SER A 141 1.40 -12.18 -10.78
CA SER A 141 2.14 -13.44 -10.63
C SER A 141 2.32 -13.81 -9.16
N CYS A 142 2.77 -15.03 -8.90
CA CYS A 142 3.20 -15.46 -7.58
C CYS A 142 4.32 -14.55 -7.03
N GLU A 143 5.25 -14.09 -7.89
CA GLU A 143 6.29 -13.14 -7.51
C GLU A 143 5.69 -11.83 -6.98
N ALA A 144 4.72 -11.26 -7.70
CA ALA A 144 4.05 -10.03 -7.27
C ALA A 144 3.38 -10.17 -5.91
N GLY A 145 2.59 -11.23 -5.71
CA GLY A 145 1.90 -11.50 -4.46
C GLY A 145 2.88 -11.71 -3.29
N ALA A 146 3.91 -12.53 -3.49
CA ALA A 146 4.92 -12.81 -2.48
C ALA A 146 5.68 -11.55 -2.05
N GLN A 147 6.14 -10.73 -3.01
CA GLN A 147 6.87 -9.51 -2.73
C GLN A 147 6.00 -8.47 -2.01
N LYS A 148 4.74 -8.30 -2.43
CA LYS A 148 3.81 -7.35 -1.81
C LYS A 148 3.50 -7.73 -0.35
N VAL A 149 3.22 -8.99 -0.09
CA VAL A 149 2.96 -9.46 1.27
C VAL A 149 4.24 -9.40 2.13
N LEU A 150 5.40 -9.81 1.58
CA LEU A 150 6.69 -9.72 2.29
C LEU A 150 7.02 -8.30 2.70
N THR A 151 6.70 -7.31 1.88
CA THR A 151 6.99 -5.91 2.18
C THR A 151 5.95 -5.25 3.09
N ALA A 152 4.72 -5.77 3.15
CA ALA A 152 3.64 -5.21 3.97
C ALA A 152 3.54 -5.84 5.37
N LEU A 153 3.59 -7.17 5.47
CA LEU A 153 3.34 -7.89 6.72
C LEU A 153 4.30 -7.51 7.86
N PRO A 154 5.62 -7.39 7.66
CA PRO A 154 6.53 -6.99 8.74
C PRO A 154 6.23 -5.60 9.29
N LEU A 155 5.82 -4.65 8.43
CA LEU A 155 5.40 -3.33 8.86
C LEU A 155 4.10 -3.38 9.67
N LEU A 156 3.13 -4.14 9.20
CA LEU A 156 1.88 -4.37 9.92
C LEU A 156 2.15 -4.87 11.35
N MET A 157 3.04 -5.84 11.50
CA MET A 157 3.43 -6.37 12.81
C MET A 157 4.20 -5.35 13.67
N ALA A 158 5.03 -4.51 13.05
CA ALA A 158 5.88 -3.55 13.78
C ALA A 158 5.12 -2.31 14.25
N CYS A 159 4.17 -1.80 13.47
CA CYS A 159 3.47 -0.53 13.74
C CYS A 159 1.94 -0.61 13.76
N GLY A 160 1.36 -1.79 13.62
CA GLY A 160 -0.09 -1.98 13.61
C GLY A 160 -0.79 -1.47 12.34
N SER A 161 -0.04 -0.97 11.38
CA SER A 161 -0.58 -0.49 10.10
C SER A 161 0.39 -0.75 8.96
N ALA A 162 -0.15 -1.14 7.83
CA ALA A 162 0.56 -1.21 6.55
C ALA A 162 -0.44 -1.03 5.43
N HIS A 163 0.05 -0.69 4.24
CA HIS A 163 -0.75 -0.62 3.03
C HIS A 163 -0.10 -1.45 1.93
N ILE A 164 -0.90 -1.88 0.99
CA ILE A 164 -0.42 -2.43 -0.28
C ILE A 164 -0.54 -1.34 -1.34
N SER A 165 0.52 -1.14 -2.12
CA SER A 165 0.50 -0.25 -3.28
C SER A 165 -0.29 -0.94 -4.40
N ALA A 166 -1.63 -0.81 -4.33
CA ALA A 166 -2.56 -1.60 -5.10
C ALA A 166 -2.39 -1.35 -6.61
N GLY A 167 -2.25 -2.43 -7.37
CA GLY A 167 -2.07 -2.42 -8.81
C GLY A 167 -0.67 -2.06 -9.30
N LEU A 168 0.23 -1.54 -8.45
CA LEU A 168 1.58 -1.16 -8.86
C LEU A 168 2.49 -2.38 -9.03
N LEU A 169 3.20 -2.40 -10.14
CA LEU A 169 4.16 -3.43 -10.55
C LEU A 169 5.42 -2.76 -11.14
N SER A 170 6.47 -3.54 -11.35
CA SER A 170 7.74 -3.02 -11.90
C SER A 170 8.24 -1.81 -11.11
N VAL A 171 8.38 -1.98 -9.80
CA VAL A 171 8.64 -0.89 -8.85
C VAL A 171 7.37 -0.03 -8.70
N ASP A 172 7.16 0.96 -9.57
CA ASP A 172 5.97 1.81 -9.69
C ASP A 172 5.75 2.31 -11.14
N GLU A 173 6.39 1.62 -12.11
CA GLU A 173 6.30 1.98 -13.53
C GLU A 173 5.00 1.51 -14.19
N VAL A 174 4.40 0.43 -13.68
CA VAL A 174 3.25 -0.22 -14.31
C VAL A 174 2.07 -0.27 -13.34
N PHE A 175 0.92 0.18 -13.80
CA PHE A 175 -0.35 -0.06 -13.12
C PHE A 175 -1.12 -1.18 -13.82
N SER A 176 -1.55 -2.18 -13.06
CA SER A 176 -2.40 -3.29 -13.53
C SER A 176 -3.69 -3.35 -12.73
N PRO A 177 -4.86 -3.15 -13.36
CA PRO A 177 -6.14 -3.28 -12.66
C PRO A 177 -6.39 -4.73 -12.19
N ILE A 178 -5.84 -5.71 -12.89
CA ILE A 178 -5.92 -7.12 -12.46
C ILE A 178 -5.11 -7.32 -11.18
N GLN A 179 -3.89 -6.77 -11.11
CA GLN A 179 -3.10 -6.80 -9.88
C GLN A 179 -3.79 -6.05 -8.75
N MET A 180 -4.47 -4.95 -9.02
CA MET A 180 -5.22 -4.21 -8.00
C MET A 180 -6.30 -5.08 -7.33
N ILE A 181 -7.01 -5.90 -8.11
CA ILE A 181 -8.02 -6.83 -7.58
C ILE A 181 -7.37 -7.94 -6.74
N LEU A 182 -6.22 -8.46 -7.18
CA LEU A 182 -5.44 -9.44 -6.40
C LEU A 182 -4.89 -8.82 -5.10
N ASP A 183 -4.49 -7.56 -5.14
CA ASP A 183 -4.00 -6.82 -3.98
C ASP A 183 -5.11 -6.52 -2.97
N GLU A 184 -6.36 -6.37 -3.42
CA GLU A 184 -7.54 -6.28 -2.54
C GLU A 184 -7.72 -7.55 -1.71
N GLU A 185 -7.55 -8.72 -2.34
CA GLU A 185 -7.58 -10.02 -1.66
C GLU A 185 -6.46 -10.15 -0.61
N ALA A 186 -5.22 -9.81 -1.00
CA ALA A 186 -4.08 -9.81 -0.08
C ALA A 186 -4.29 -8.83 1.09
N THR A 187 -4.87 -7.66 0.81
CA THR A 187 -5.21 -6.66 1.84
C THR A 187 -6.24 -7.20 2.82
N ALA A 188 -7.28 -7.88 2.34
CA ALA A 188 -8.30 -8.50 3.18
C ALA A 188 -7.70 -9.57 4.11
N ALA A 189 -6.77 -10.38 3.60
CA ALA A 189 -6.03 -11.36 4.40
C ALA A 189 -5.17 -10.70 5.48
N LEU A 190 -4.44 -9.62 5.14
CA LEU A 190 -3.65 -8.84 6.09
C LEU A 190 -4.52 -8.15 7.14
N GLN A 191 -5.68 -7.63 6.78
CA GLN A 191 -6.65 -7.05 7.72
C GLN A 191 -7.20 -8.10 8.68
N ARG A 192 -7.52 -9.32 8.20
CA ARG A 192 -7.90 -10.43 9.08
C ARG A 192 -6.79 -10.79 10.05
N PHE A 193 -5.54 -10.84 9.59
CA PHE A 193 -4.38 -11.07 10.44
C PHE A 193 -4.22 -9.96 11.50
N ALA A 194 -4.33 -8.70 11.11
CA ALA A 194 -4.18 -7.54 12.00
C ALA A 194 -5.26 -7.50 13.09
N ARG A 195 -6.47 -7.98 12.81
CA ARG A 195 -7.57 -8.04 13.78
C ARG A 195 -7.23 -8.95 14.97
N GLY A 196 -6.36 -9.95 14.78
CA GLY A 196 -6.06 -10.93 15.82
C GLY A 196 -7.27 -11.78 16.21
N PHE A 197 -7.34 -12.17 17.45
CA PHE A 197 -8.47 -12.92 18.05
C PHE A 197 -8.66 -12.48 19.51
N GLU A 198 -9.87 -12.60 20.00
CA GLU A 198 -10.22 -12.25 21.36
C GLU A 198 -9.99 -13.44 22.30
N ILE A 199 -9.55 -13.17 23.52
CA ILE A 199 -9.38 -14.17 24.58
C ILE A 199 -10.36 -13.82 25.70
N THR A 200 -11.50 -14.54 25.74
CA THR A 200 -12.55 -14.42 26.73
C THR A 200 -12.96 -15.81 27.19
N GLU A 201 -13.76 -15.94 28.25
CA GLU A 201 -14.31 -17.22 28.67
C GLU A 201 -15.13 -17.89 27.56
N GLU A 202 -15.90 -17.12 26.80
CA GLU A 202 -16.68 -17.62 25.67
C GLU A 202 -15.79 -18.13 24.55
N THR A 203 -14.75 -17.39 24.15
CA THR A 203 -13.86 -17.80 23.06
C THR A 203 -12.89 -18.91 23.45
N LEU A 204 -12.60 -19.09 24.74
CA LEU A 204 -11.85 -20.23 25.27
C LEU A 204 -12.67 -21.55 25.22
N ALA A 205 -13.99 -21.45 25.23
CA ALA A 205 -14.94 -22.55 25.03
C ALA A 205 -14.71 -23.79 25.90
N PHE A 206 -14.32 -23.62 27.18
CA PHE A 206 -14.04 -24.74 28.08
C PHE A 206 -15.27 -25.65 28.30
N ASP A 207 -16.45 -25.07 28.49
CA ASP A 207 -17.69 -25.84 28.70
C ASP A 207 -18.05 -26.65 27.45
N THR A 208 -17.92 -26.05 26.26
CA THR A 208 -18.13 -26.77 24.99
C THR A 208 -17.13 -27.90 24.83
N THR A 209 -15.86 -27.67 25.19
CA THR A 209 -14.82 -28.71 25.13
C THR A 209 -15.12 -29.86 26.09
N ALA A 210 -15.58 -29.56 27.31
CA ALA A 210 -15.98 -30.57 28.29
C ALA A 210 -17.21 -31.37 27.82
N GLN A 211 -18.20 -30.74 27.19
CA GLN A 211 -19.39 -31.40 26.64
C GLN A 211 -19.05 -32.32 25.47
N VAL A 212 -18.19 -31.88 24.56
CA VAL A 212 -17.76 -32.68 23.39
C VAL A 212 -16.95 -33.90 23.82
N GLY A 213 -16.09 -33.75 24.80
CA GLY A 213 -15.28 -34.82 25.35
C GLY A 213 -14.23 -35.38 24.40
N PRO A 214 -13.48 -36.42 24.88
CA PRO A 214 -12.41 -37.02 24.07
C PRO A 214 -12.96 -37.73 22.81
N GLY A 215 -12.42 -37.40 21.64
CA GLY A 215 -12.79 -37.99 20.36
C GLY A 215 -14.12 -37.52 19.78
N GLY A 216 -14.77 -36.53 20.40
CA GLY A 216 -15.98 -35.92 19.88
C GLY A 216 -15.74 -34.94 18.72
N CYS A 217 -16.82 -34.32 18.23
CA CYS A 217 -16.79 -33.40 17.09
C CYS A 217 -17.37 -32.04 17.48
N PHE A 218 -16.77 -30.96 17.00
CA PHE A 218 -17.21 -29.59 17.28
C PHE A 218 -18.09 -29.00 16.18
N THR A 219 -18.24 -29.69 15.02
CA THR A 219 -18.92 -29.12 13.84
C THR A 219 -20.39 -28.82 14.05
N ASP A 220 -21.05 -29.52 14.95
CA ASP A 220 -22.46 -29.41 15.26
C ASP A 220 -22.76 -28.68 16.58
N THR A 221 -21.75 -28.09 17.20
CA THR A 221 -21.93 -27.31 18.42
C THR A 221 -22.45 -25.91 18.16
N ASP A 222 -23.24 -25.39 19.10
CA ASP A 222 -23.70 -23.99 19.06
C ASP A 222 -22.56 -22.98 19.04
N HIS A 223 -21.45 -23.31 19.72
CA HIS A 223 -20.23 -22.48 19.71
C HIS A 223 -19.67 -22.35 18.29
N THR A 224 -19.49 -23.45 17.58
CA THR A 224 -19.01 -23.42 16.19
C THR A 224 -19.98 -22.64 15.30
N LEU A 225 -21.28 -22.87 15.41
CA LEU A 225 -22.29 -22.20 14.61
C LEU A 225 -22.26 -20.66 14.79
N ARG A 226 -22.03 -20.21 16.01
CA ARG A 226 -21.97 -18.76 16.31
C ARG A 226 -20.67 -18.11 15.83
N HIS A 227 -19.53 -18.79 15.92
CA HIS A 227 -18.21 -18.17 15.76
C HIS A 227 -17.55 -18.41 14.40
N PHE A 228 -17.79 -19.54 13.69
CA PHE A 228 -16.97 -19.92 12.53
C PHE A 228 -16.95 -18.89 11.40
N ARG A 229 -18.05 -18.15 11.14
CA ARG A 229 -18.08 -17.12 10.09
C ARG A 229 -17.28 -15.88 10.44
N GLY A 230 -17.20 -15.53 11.73
CA GLY A 230 -16.42 -14.41 12.22
C GLY A 230 -14.94 -14.71 12.34
N GLU A 231 -14.61 -15.95 12.77
CA GLU A 231 -13.25 -16.37 13.01
C GLU A 231 -12.51 -16.79 11.74
N HIS A 232 -13.19 -17.47 10.83
CA HIS A 232 -12.56 -18.03 9.64
C HIS A 232 -12.73 -17.12 8.44
N TRP A 233 -11.62 -16.49 8.02
CA TRP A 233 -11.59 -15.66 6.82
C TRP A 233 -11.86 -16.51 5.57
N GLN A 234 -12.73 -16.00 4.71
CA GLN A 234 -13.06 -16.60 3.41
C GLN A 234 -12.47 -15.74 2.28
N PRO A 235 -11.71 -16.35 1.36
CA PRO A 235 -11.19 -15.64 0.20
C PRO A 235 -12.30 -15.22 -0.76
N GLY A 236 -12.14 -14.06 -1.39
CA GLY A 236 -13.03 -13.59 -2.44
C GLY A 236 -12.66 -14.10 -3.84
N LEU A 237 -11.37 -14.42 -4.05
CA LEU A 237 -10.82 -14.89 -5.31
C LEU A 237 -10.25 -16.31 -5.21
N GLY A 238 -9.66 -16.67 -4.07
CA GLY A 238 -9.05 -17.99 -3.88
C GLY A 238 -10.08 -19.12 -3.73
N SER A 239 -9.96 -20.21 -4.49
CA SER A 239 -10.78 -21.39 -4.29
C SER A 239 -10.34 -22.15 -3.03
N ARG A 240 -11.33 -22.64 -2.28
CA ARG A 240 -11.17 -23.58 -1.16
C ARG A 240 -11.61 -25.00 -1.50
N ASP A 241 -11.99 -25.23 -2.75
CA ASP A 241 -12.42 -26.53 -3.22
C ASP A 241 -11.27 -27.54 -3.22
N MET A 242 -11.63 -28.81 -3.02
CA MET A 242 -10.69 -29.89 -3.27
C MET A 242 -10.30 -29.92 -4.74
N ARG A 243 -9.07 -30.35 -5.03
CA ARG A 243 -8.47 -30.30 -6.38
C ARG A 243 -9.40 -30.81 -7.49
N ARG A 244 -10.11 -31.92 -7.24
CA ARG A 244 -11.02 -32.51 -8.24
C ARG A 244 -12.20 -31.59 -8.53
N ALA A 245 -12.85 -31.07 -7.50
CA ALA A 245 -13.97 -30.13 -7.66
C ALA A 245 -13.55 -28.86 -8.38
N TRP A 246 -12.35 -28.32 -8.05
CA TRP A 246 -11.76 -27.18 -8.76
C TRP A 246 -11.48 -27.48 -10.22
N GLN A 247 -10.98 -28.70 -10.54
CA GLN A 247 -10.78 -29.12 -11.93
C GLN A 247 -12.10 -29.24 -12.69
N ASP A 248 -13.11 -29.87 -12.09
CA ASP A 248 -14.45 -30.04 -12.68
C ASP A 248 -15.14 -28.66 -12.90
N ALA A 249 -14.80 -27.66 -12.06
CA ALA A 249 -15.25 -26.26 -12.19
C ALA A 249 -14.43 -25.43 -13.20
N GLY A 250 -13.52 -26.05 -13.98
CA GLY A 250 -12.79 -25.40 -15.07
C GLY A 250 -11.39 -24.89 -14.72
N SER A 251 -10.81 -25.30 -13.59
CA SER A 251 -9.41 -25.03 -13.19
C SER A 251 -9.01 -23.55 -13.23
N ARG A 252 -9.94 -22.64 -12.91
CA ARG A 252 -9.69 -21.19 -12.96
C ARG A 252 -8.68 -20.77 -11.89
N THR A 253 -7.71 -19.95 -12.30
CA THR A 253 -6.72 -19.36 -11.40
C THR A 253 -7.27 -18.09 -10.74
N ASP A 254 -6.59 -17.62 -9.69
CA ASP A 254 -6.85 -16.32 -9.06
C ASP A 254 -6.78 -15.16 -10.06
N VAL A 255 -5.81 -15.21 -11.00
CA VAL A 255 -5.66 -14.23 -12.09
C VAL A 255 -6.84 -14.27 -13.06
N ASP A 256 -7.38 -15.45 -13.36
CA ASP A 256 -8.55 -15.60 -14.23
C ASP A 256 -9.79 -15.00 -13.56
N LEU A 257 -10.00 -15.29 -12.28
CA LEU A 257 -11.09 -14.74 -11.49
C LEU A 257 -10.97 -13.21 -11.33
N ALA A 258 -9.75 -12.70 -11.14
CA ALA A 258 -9.50 -11.25 -11.11
C ALA A 258 -9.83 -10.59 -12.46
N ARG A 259 -9.51 -11.22 -13.59
CA ARG A 259 -9.91 -10.73 -14.93
C ARG A 259 -11.42 -10.72 -15.13
N GLU A 260 -12.12 -11.76 -14.67
CA GLU A 260 -13.59 -11.82 -14.73
C GLU A 260 -14.19 -10.68 -13.90
N ARG A 261 -13.72 -10.50 -12.67
CA ARG A 261 -14.18 -9.41 -11.78
C ARG A 261 -13.90 -8.02 -12.38
N TYR A 262 -12.75 -7.83 -12.99
CA TYR A 262 -12.43 -6.59 -13.70
C TYR A 262 -13.43 -6.32 -14.83
N ARG A 263 -13.73 -7.31 -15.68
CA ARG A 263 -14.71 -7.16 -16.78
C ARG A 263 -16.11 -6.85 -16.25
N ASP A 264 -16.52 -7.50 -15.18
CA ASP A 264 -17.81 -7.23 -14.52
C ASP A 264 -17.88 -5.79 -14.01
N VAL A 265 -16.87 -5.32 -13.31
CA VAL A 265 -16.81 -3.92 -12.81
C VAL A 265 -16.87 -2.93 -13.97
N MET A 266 -16.11 -3.16 -15.05
CA MET A 266 -16.06 -2.27 -16.20
C MET A 266 -17.34 -2.29 -17.05
N SER A 267 -18.13 -3.36 -16.97
CA SER A 267 -19.43 -3.46 -17.67
C SER A 267 -20.57 -2.72 -16.96
N ARG A 268 -20.38 -2.38 -15.68
CA ARG A 268 -21.40 -1.68 -14.90
C ARG A 268 -21.50 -0.22 -15.35
N PRO A 269 -22.70 0.32 -15.53
CA PRO A 269 -22.84 1.73 -15.84
C PRO A 269 -22.25 2.57 -14.70
N ASN A 270 -21.49 3.59 -15.05
CA ASN A 270 -20.96 4.53 -14.06
C ASN A 270 -22.10 5.40 -13.50
N THR A 271 -22.74 4.91 -12.43
CA THR A 271 -23.88 5.57 -11.79
C THR A 271 -23.46 6.60 -10.74
N THR A 272 -22.16 6.66 -10.40
CA THR A 272 -21.66 7.54 -9.35
C THR A 272 -21.14 8.84 -9.96
N THR A 273 -22.03 9.79 -10.19
CA THR A 273 -21.61 11.18 -10.41
C THR A 273 -21.24 11.75 -9.05
N VAL A 274 -19.95 11.67 -8.69
CA VAL A 274 -19.42 12.26 -7.44
C VAL A 274 -19.53 13.78 -7.47
N LEU A 275 -19.69 14.38 -8.67
CA LEU A 275 -19.79 15.81 -8.87
C LEU A 275 -21.20 16.16 -9.33
N SER A 276 -21.78 17.22 -8.77
CA SER A 276 -23.03 17.80 -9.28
C SER A 276 -22.82 18.35 -10.71
N SER A 277 -23.92 18.49 -11.46
CA SER A 277 -23.86 19.04 -12.82
C SER A 277 -23.17 20.42 -12.90
N GLY A 278 -23.29 21.27 -11.89
CA GLY A 278 -22.57 22.55 -11.78
C GLY A 278 -21.07 22.38 -11.54
N GLN A 279 -20.66 21.33 -10.84
CA GLN A 279 -19.23 21.02 -10.60
C GLN A 279 -18.54 20.43 -11.84
N VAL A 280 -19.31 19.81 -12.73
CA VAL A 280 -18.79 19.29 -14.01
C VAL A 280 -18.59 20.42 -15.02
N SER A 281 -19.47 21.45 -15.02
CA SER A 281 -19.35 22.60 -15.94
C SER A 281 -18.15 23.51 -15.66
N ASP A 282 -17.62 23.52 -14.42
CA ASP A 282 -16.47 24.32 -14.02
C ASP A 282 -15.11 23.65 -14.32
N ARG A 283 -15.10 22.52 -15.02
CA ARG A 283 -13.84 21.90 -15.46
C ARG A 283 -13.15 22.78 -16.50
N PRO A 284 -11.87 23.14 -16.33
CA PRO A 284 -11.12 23.81 -17.38
C PRO A 284 -11.06 22.90 -18.62
N GLU A 285 -11.42 23.40 -19.79
CA GLU A 285 -11.34 22.67 -21.09
C GLU A 285 -9.95 22.06 -21.37
N THR A 286 -8.91 22.57 -20.72
CA THR A 286 -7.54 22.07 -20.80
C THR A 286 -7.34 20.69 -20.17
N LEU A 287 -8.24 20.24 -19.27
CA LEU A 287 -8.12 18.91 -18.63
C LEU A 287 -8.58 17.79 -19.58
N ASP A 288 -9.64 18.02 -20.34
CA ASP A 288 -10.18 17.02 -21.29
C ASP A 288 -9.23 16.79 -22.47
N ARG A 289 -8.51 17.85 -22.93
CA ARG A 289 -7.49 17.71 -23.97
C ARG A 289 -6.23 16.95 -23.53
N LYS A 290 -5.88 16.98 -22.24
CA LYS A 290 -4.73 16.22 -21.73
C LYS A 290 -5.05 14.76 -21.47
N VAL A 291 -6.28 14.45 -21.03
CA VAL A 291 -6.72 13.07 -20.81
C VAL A 291 -6.89 12.33 -22.15
N SER A 292 -7.49 12.96 -23.17
CA SER A 292 -7.63 12.37 -24.50
C SER A 292 -6.27 12.16 -25.18
N LYS A 293 -5.33 13.11 -25.09
CA LYS A 293 -3.97 12.95 -25.64
C LYS A 293 -3.12 11.94 -24.88
N GLY A 294 -3.32 11.76 -23.58
CA GLY A 294 -2.64 10.74 -22.78
C GLY A 294 -3.11 9.31 -23.13
N CYS A 295 -4.37 9.15 -23.52
CA CYS A 295 -4.92 7.86 -23.96
C CYS A 295 -4.44 7.45 -25.37
N GLU A 296 -4.23 8.42 -26.25
CA GLU A 296 -3.72 8.18 -27.62
C GLU A 296 -2.20 7.91 -27.67
N SER A 297 -1.44 8.39 -26.69
CA SER A 297 0.02 8.24 -26.67
C SER A 297 0.54 6.98 -25.97
N THR A 298 -0.31 6.30 -25.20
CA THR A 298 0.03 5.04 -24.55
C THR A 298 -0.52 3.90 -25.38
N GLY A 299 0.10 3.32 -26.32
CA GLY A 299 -0.33 2.19 -27.16
C GLY A 299 -1.06 1.03 -26.46
N PHE A 300 -1.98 1.33 -25.59
CA PHE A 300 -2.70 0.41 -24.70
C PHE A 300 -3.74 -0.44 -25.45
N GLU A 301 -4.18 0.01 -26.64
CA GLU A 301 -5.11 -0.77 -27.48
C GLU A 301 -4.44 -1.92 -28.23
N GLU A 302 -3.16 -1.83 -28.55
CA GLU A 302 -2.47 -2.90 -29.30
C GLU A 302 -2.08 -4.10 -28.43
N THR A 303 -1.84 -3.91 -27.12
CA THR A 303 -1.44 -5.01 -26.23
C THR A 303 -2.60 -5.93 -25.84
N CYS A 304 -3.84 -5.47 -25.93
CA CYS A 304 -5.02 -6.32 -25.69
C CYS A 304 -5.38 -7.21 -26.90
N ARG A 305 -5.03 -6.81 -28.13
CA ARG A 305 -5.35 -7.58 -29.33
C ARG A 305 -4.29 -8.61 -29.77
N SER A 306 -3.05 -8.47 -29.28
CA SER A 306 -1.95 -9.39 -29.62
C SER A 306 -1.83 -10.62 -28.71
N GLY A 307 -2.63 -10.74 -27.65
CA GLY A 307 -2.65 -11.89 -26.73
C GLY A 307 -3.47 -13.09 -27.20
N GLU A 308 -4.17 -13.02 -28.34
CA GLU A 308 -5.04 -14.10 -28.81
C GLU A 308 -4.43 -15.03 -29.88
N ARG A 309 -3.16 -14.85 -30.22
CA ARG A 309 -2.49 -15.81 -31.14
C ARG A 309 -1.07 -16.12 -30.64
N ARG A 310 -0.98 -17.12 -29.77
CA ARG A 310 0.01 -18.23 -29.76
C ARG A 310 -0.22 -19.11 -28.55
#